data_b43c7c0fff68634ddfd38d676782b69d
#
_entry.id   b43c7c0fff68634ddfd38d676782b69d
#
_cell.length_a   1.000
_cell.length_b   1.000
_cell.length_c   1.000
_cell.angle_alpha   90.00
_cell.angle_beta   90.00
_cell.angle_gamma   90.00
#
_symmetry.space_group_name_H-M   'P 1'
#
loop_
_entity.id
_entity.type
_entity.pdbx_description
1 polymer ?
#
loop_
_entity_poly.entity_id
_entity_poly.type
_entity_poly.pdbx_seq_one_letter_code
_entity_poly.pdbx_strand_id
1 'polypeptide(L)'
;MYECQYPNLFKPLKLGNTILRNRIFAAPTGYCDLTVENIATEPLMAYYESKARGGCAVVHVGEAYIDSVHGVDIPKYLKLDSDDCVSHLATVADAINKHGAIASIELMHAGMFSSQSYIEGHQVWAPSDTVIQTDSDKASARLNGAFLPEMPEEEILNTIELYAQAAKRVQLAGFKMVLLHGGHGWLLHQFMSPLTNHRTDRWGGSAENRCRFAVMVCDRIKEVCGKNFMID
;
A
#
# COMPACT_ATOMS: atom_id res chain seq x y z
N MET A 1 -39.94 -15.08 -0.64
CA MET A 1 -38.68 -14.91 0.11
C MET A 1 -37.54 -15.17 -0.85
N TYR A 2 -36.62 -14.23 -0.99
CA TYR A 2 -35.44 -14.41 -1.87
C TYR A 2 -34.49 -15.35 -1.16
N GLU A 3 -34.19 -16.50 -1.72
CA GLU A 3 -33.22 -17.43 -1.16
C GLU A 3 -31.82 -16.99 -1.59
N CYS A 4 -30.93 -16.72 -0.64
CA CYS A 4 -29.59 -16.27 -0.92
C CYS A 4 -28.74 -17.41 -1.51
N GLN A 5 -28.31 -17.30 -2.76
CA GLN A 5 -27.48 -18.32 -3.43
C GLN A 5 -26.10 -18.49 -2.76
N TYR A 6 -25.60 -17.48 -2.06
CA TYR A 6 -24.26 -17.48 -1.47
C TYR A 6 -24.28 -17.09 0.01
N PRO A 7 -24.96 -17.88 0.86
CA PRO A 7 -25.19 -17.50 2.26
C PRO A 7 -23.88 -17.32 3.05
N ASN A 8 -22.80 -18.00 2.67
CA ASN A 8 -21.51 -17.89 3.35
C ASN A 8 -20.81 -16.55 3.15
N LEU A 9 -21.05 -15.86 2.04
CA LEU A 9 -20.50 -14.52 1.81
C LEU A 9 -21.05 -13.47 2.79
N PHE A 10 -22.29 -13.65 3.21
CA PHE A 10 -22.99 -12.69 4.07
C PHE A 10 -22.92 -13.03 5.55
N LYS A 11 -22.26 -14.11 5.93
CA LYS A 11 -21.99 -14.43 7.34
C LYS A 11 -20.94 -13.48 7.90
N PRO A 12 -21.14 -12.98 9.13
CA PRO A 12 -20.10 -12.22 9.82
C PRO A 12 -18.77 -12.99 9.87
N LEU A 13 -17.67 -12.25 9.84
CA LEU A 13 -16.32 -12.77 9.99
C LEU A 13 -15.62 -12.06 11.13
N LYS A 14 -15.12 -12.82 12.10
CA LYS A 14 -14.25 -12.28 13.14
C LYS A 14 -12.81 -12.22 12.61
N LEU A 15 -12.23 -11.03 12.59
CA LEU A 15 -10.84 -10.79 12.25
C LEU A 15 -10.19 -10.05 13.42
N GLY A 16 -9.25 -10.71 14.11
CA GLY A 16 -8.71 -10.20 15.39
C GLY A 16 -9.83 -9.88 16.40
N ASN A 17 -9.91 -8.65 16.83
CA ASN A 17 -10.92 -8.14 17.76
C ASN A 17 -12.12 -7.46 17.06
N THR A 18 -12.17 -7.49 15.73
CA THR A 18 -13.22 -6.85 14.93
C THR A 18 -14.14 -7.90 14.34
N ILE A 19 -15.45 -7.63 14.36
CA ILE A 19 -16.45 -8.45 13.66
C ILE A 19 -16.84 -7.67 12.39
N LEU A 20 -16.49 -8.25 11.25
CA LEU A 20 -16.89 -7.76 9.94
C LEU A 20 -18.32 -8.23 9.65
N ARG A 21 -19.15 -7.36 9.06
CA ARG A 21 -20.57 -7.66 8.80
C ARG A 21 -20.80 -8.77 7.75
N ASN A 22 -19.83 -9.02 6.90
CA ASN A 22 -19.81 -10.09 5.90
C ASN A 22 -18.35 -10.37 5.46
N ARG A 23 -18.16 -11.16 4.39
CA ARG A 23 -16.85 -11.57 3.87
C ARG A 23 -16.51 -10.92 2.52
N ILE A 24 -17.14 -9.79 2.20
CA ILE A 24 -16.93 -9.09 0.94
C ILE A 24 -16.01 -7.90 1.17
N PHE A 25 -14.84 -7.94 0.55
CA PHE A 25 -13.85 -6.87 0.57
C PHE A 25 -13.82 -6.21 -0.81
N ALA A 26 -13.89 -4.91 -0.86
CA ALA A 26 -13.60 -4.16 -2.08
C ALA A 26 -12.09 -4.05 -2.22
N ALA A 27 -11.53 -4.71 -3.23
CA ALA A 27 -10.12 -4.63 -3.55
C ALA A 27 -9.67 -3.18 -3.78
N PRO A 28 -8.39 -2.86 -3.50
CA PRO A 28 -7.86 -1.54 -3.78
C PRO A 28 -7.93 -1.25 -5.28
N THR A 29 -8.22 0.00 -5.60
CA THR A 29 -8.29 0.48 -6.98
C THR A 29 -7.68 1.85 -7.00
N GLY A 30 -6.63 2.07 -7.77
CA GLY A 30 -6.01 3.36 -7.95
C GLY A 30 -6.98 4.34 -8.61
N TYR A 31 -7.71 5.10 -7.82
CA TYR A 31 -8.57 6.18 -8.27
C TYR A 31 -7.98 7.51 -7.82
N CYS A 32 -7.30 8.15 -8.77
CA CYS A 32 -6.47 9.33 -8.53
C CYS A 32 -7.21 10.65 -8.85
N ASP A 33 -8.45 10.79 -8.42
CA ASP A 33 -9.11 12.11 -8.43
C ASP A 33 -8.65 12.91 -7.20
N LEU A 34 -7.56 13.64 -7.40
CA LEU A 34 -6.86 14.39 -6.39
C LEU A 34 -6.67 15.83 -6.85
N THR A 35 -6.55 16.76 -5.90
CA THR A 35 -6.10 18.13 -6.19
C THR A 35 -4.66 18.13 -6.70
N VAL A 36 -4.16 19.30 -7.10
CA VAL A 36 -2.76 19.48 -7.49
C VAL A 36 -1.81 19.16 -6.33
N GLU A 37 -2.26 19.39 -5.10
CA GLU A 37 -1.53 19.11 -3.85
C GLU A 37 -1.66 17.65 -3.40
N ASN A 38 -2.25 16.76 -4.21
CA ASN A 38 -2.51 15.36 -3.86
C ASN A 38 -3.47 15.17 -2.65
N ILE A 39 -4.43 16.08 -2.50
CA ILE A 39 -5.49 15.98 -1.49
C ILE A 39 -6.69 15.24 -2.08
N ALA A 40 -7.29 14.35 -1.29
CA ALA A 40 -8.50 13.62 -1.66
C ALA A 40 -9.66 14.57 -1.96
N THR A 41 -10.29 14.39 -3.13
CA THR A 41 -11.45 15.18 -3.55
C THR A 41 -12.77 14.54 -3.12
N GLU A 42 -13.88 15.30 -3.23
CA GLU A 42 -15.22 14.76 -3.00
C GLU A 42 -15.57 13.59 -3.95
N PRO A 43 -15.27 13.62 -5.26
CA PRO A 43 -15.44 12.45 -6.15
C PRO A 43 -14.66 11.21 -5.71
N LEU A 44 -13.40 11.38 -5.25
CA LEU A 44 -12.64 10.25 -4.70
C LEU A 44 -13.32 9.67 -3.47
N MET A 45 -13.73 10.51 -2.53
CA MET A 45 -14.46 10.11 -1.33
C MET A 45 -15.75 9.36 -1.70
N ALA A 46 -16.57 9.92 -2.61
CA ALA A 46 -17.83 9.32 -3.07
C ALA A 46 -17.61 7.96 -3.76
N TYR A 47 -16.53 7.79 -4.51
CA TYR A 47 -16.17 6.53 -5.13
C TYR A 47 -15.98 5.40 -4.10
N TYR A 48 -15.21 5.63 -3.05
CA TYR A 48 -15.01 4.62 -2.01
C TYR A 48 -16.23 4.46 -1.11
N GLU A 49 -16.93 5.56 -0.79
CA GLU A 49 -18.20 5.51 -0.06
C GLU A 49 -19.23 4.62 -0.76
N SER A 50 -19.32 4.67 -2.10
CA SER A 50 -20.27 3.87 -2.86
C SER A 50 -20.10 2.37 -2.65
N LYS A 51 -18.86 1.88 -2.48
CA LYS A 51 -18.55 0.48 -2.20
C LYS A 51 -19.02 0.09 -0.78
N ALA A 52 -18.80 0.97 0.20
CA ALA A 52 -19.28 0.76 1.57
C ALA A 52 -20.81 0.74 1.64
N ARG A 53 -21.48 1.69 0.97
CA ARG A 53 -22.93 1.77 0.84
C ARG A 53 -23.49 0.56 0.10
N GLY A 54 -22.77 0.02 -0.90
CA GLY A 54 -23.09 -1.21 -1.63
C GLY A 54 -22.97 -2.50 -0.80
N GLY A 55 -22.47 -2.43 0.45
CA GLY A 55 -22.48 -3.55 1.38
C GLY A 55 -21.14 -4.23 1.66
N CYS A 56 -20.03 -3.78 1.08
CA CYS A 56 -18.70 -4.35 1.40
C CYS A 56 -18.38 -4.18 2.89
N ALA A 57 -17.83 -5.24 3.50
CA ALA A 57 -17.41 -5.18 4.91
C ALA A 57 -16.11 -4.41 5.09
N VAL A 58 -15.21 -4.49 4.13
CA VAL A 58 -13.96 -3.72 4.08
C VAL A 58 -13.89 -3.00 2.74
N VAL A 59 -13.44 -1.76 2.75
CA VAL A 59 -13.15 -0.99 1.53
C VAL A 59 -11.70 -0.54 1.60
N HIS A 60 -10.88 -1.05 0.68
CA HIS A 60 -9.51 -0.62 0.51
C HIS A 60 -9.45 0.60 -0.41
N VAL A 61 -8.93 1.69 0.13
CA VAL A 61 -8.52 2.86 -0.66
C VAL A 61 -7.15 2.52 -1.25
N GLY A 62 -6.98 2.63 -2.52
CA GLY A 62 -5.71 2.37 -3.20
C GLY A 62 -5.40 3.49 -4.16
N GLU A 63 -4.18 3.66 -4.57
CA GLU A 63 -2.94 3.24 -3.90
C GLU A 63 -2.34 4.47 -3.21
N ALA A 64 -1.64 4.30 -2.09
CA ALA A 64 -1.09 5.42 -1.34
C ALA A 64 0.39 5.19 -1.02
N TYR A 65 1.22 6.18 -1.33
CA TYR A 65 2.66 6.06 -1.26
C TYR A 65 3.20 6.47 0.10
N ILE A 66 4.02 5.60 0.66
CA ILE A 66 4.68 5.82 1.96
C ILE A 66 5.91 6.72 1.85
N ASP A 67 6.45 6.89 0.64
CA ASP A 67 7.62 7.70 0.32
C ASP A 67 7.39 8.44 -0.99
N SER A 68 7.17 9.74 -0.91
CA SER A 68 6.94 10.60 -2.07
C SER A 68 8.21 11.01 -2.80
N VAL A 69 9.37 10.67 -2.26
CA VAL A 69 10.68 10.99 -2.85
C VAL A 69 11.23 9.83 -3.67
N HIS A 70 11.25 8.61 -3.11
CA HIS A 70 11.93 7.47 -3.74
C HIS A 70 10.98 6.39 -4.23
N GLY A 71 9.69 6.43 -3.83
CA GLY A 71 8.74 5.33 -3.99
C GLY A 71 7.68 5.48 -5.07
N VAL A 72 7.74 6.49 -5.96
CA VAL A 72 6.61 6.91 -6.79
C VAL A 72 6.82 6.59 -8.28
N ASP A 73 5.80 6.00 -8.92
CA ASP A 73 5.79 5.73 -10.37
C ASP A 73 4.86 6.64 -11.18
N ILE A 74 3.89 7.32 -10.53
CA ILE A 74 2.90 8.19 -11.17
C ILE A 74 2.89 9.60 -10.56
N PRO A 75 2.51 10.64 -11.33
CA PRO A 75 2.58 12.03 -10.86
C PRO A 75 1.46 12.45 -9.89
N LYS A 76 0.33 11.71 -9.86
CA LYS A 76 -0.80 11.97 -8.97
C LYS A 76 -1.07 10.75 -8.09
N TYR A 77 -0.96 10.92 -6.77
CA TYR A 77 -1.08 9.83 -5.81
C TYR A 77 -1.40 10.36 -4.40
N LEU A 78 -1.99 9.51 -3.58
CA LEU A 78 -2.16 9.81 -2.16
C LEU A 78 -0.79 9.71 -1.45
N LYS A 79 -0.42 10.76 -0.72
CA LYS A 79 0.81 10.83 0.09
C LYS A 79 0.52 10.42 1.52
N LEU A 80 1.42 9.62 2.10
CA LEU A 80 1.33 9.19 3.50
C LEU A 80 2.59 9.52 4.31
N ASP A 81 3.53 10.23 3.72
CA ASP A 81 4.84 10.56 4.32
C ASP A 81 4.85 11.88 5.11
N SER A 82 3.72 12.59 5.14
CA SER A 82 3.51 13.83 5.91
C SER A 82 2.21 13.78 6.71
N ASP A 83 2.17 14.44 7.88
CA ASP A 83 0.99 14.53 8.74
C ASP A 83 -0.17 15.32 8.10
N ASP A 84 0.10 16.09 7.05
CA ASP A 84 -0.91 16.82 6.27
C ASP A 84 -1.98 15.89 5.69
N CYS A 85 -1.63 14.60 5.45
CA CYS A 85 -2.57 13.63 4.92
C CYS A 85 -3.71 13.27 5.89
N VAL A 86 -3.52 13.46 7.21
CA VAL A 86 -4.45 12.96 8.24
C VAL A 86 -5.84 13.59 8.09
N SER A 87 -5.90 14.91 7.91
CA SER A 87 -7.18 15.63 7.89
C SER A 87 -8.07 15.24 6.70
N HIS A 88 -7.52 15.21 5.49
CA HIS A 88 -8.30 14.87 4.30
C HIS A 88 -8.61 13.37 4.20
N LEU A 89 -7.72 12.50 4.69
CA LEU A 89 -7.98 11.06 4.76
C LEU A 89 -9.04 10.72 5.82
N ALA A 90 -9.17 11.52 6.90
CA ALA A 90 -10.23 11.35 7.87
C ALA A 90 -11.62 11.47 7.23
N THR A 91 -11.82 12.38 6.29
CA THR A 91 -13.10 12.50 5.57
C THR A 91 -13.41 11.26 4.74
N VAL A 92 -12.40 10.66 4.13
CA VAL A 92 -12.54 9.40 3.36
C VAL A 92 -12.87 8.23 4.30
N ALA A 93 -12.15 8.13 5.43
CA ALA A 93 -12.42 7.08 6.42
C ALA A 93 -13.83 7.18 7.00
N ASP A 94 -14.29 8.38 7.34
CA ASP A 94 -15.63 8.64 7.86
C ASP A 94 -16.71 8.29 6.83
N ALA A 95 -16.50 8.66 5.57
CA ALA A 95 -17.43 8.32 4.48
C ALA A 95 -17.62 6.81 4.31
N ILE A 96 -16.57 6.02 4.53
CA ILE A 96 -16.64 4.56 4.49
C ILE A 96 -17.27 4.01 5.78
N ASN A 97 -16.75 4.45 6.94
CA ASN A 97 -17.09 3.89 8.24
C ASN A 97 -18.57 4.13 8.63
N LYS A 98 -19.17 5.28 8.22
CA LYS A 98 -20.59 5.61 8.52
C LYS A 98 -21.59 4.58 7.98
N HIS A 99 -21.19 3.79 6.98
CA HIS A 99 -22.02 2.71 6.43
C HIS A 99 -21.77 1.34 7.10
N GLY A 100 -20.97 1.28 8.20
CA GLY A 100 -20.63 0.05 8.90
C GLY A 100 -19.59 -0.83 8.17
N ALA A 101 -18.92 -0.29 7.17
CA ALA A 101 -17.72 -0.91 6.59
C ALA A 101 -16.47 -0.53 7.40
N ILE A 102 -15.39 -1.26 7.22
CA ILE A 102 -14.06 -0.92 7.73
C ILE A 102 -13.30 -0.18 6.63
N ALA A 103 -12.89 1.04 6.92
CA ALA A 103 -11.96 1.76 6.07
C ALA A 103 -10.56 1.16 6.17
N SER A 104 -9.98 0.79 5.04
CA SER A 104 -8.62 0.33 4.86
C SER A 104 -7.95 1.15 3.76
N ILE A 105 -6.62 1.24 3.78
CA ILE A 105 -5.85 1.90 2.74
C ILE A 105 -4.63 1.07 2.36
N GLU A 106 -4.33 1.03 1.06
CA GLU A 106 -3.19 0.30 0.53
C GLU A 106 -1.91 1.13 0.67
N LEU A 107 -0.91 0.58 1.36
CA LEU A 107 0.41 1.17 1.50
C LEU A 107 1.31 0.65 0.39
N MET A 108 1.88 1.56 -0.37
CA MET A 108 2.66 1.24 -1.56
C MET A 108 4.02 1.95 -1.58
N HIS A 109 4.98 1.28 -2.21
CA HIS A 109 6.26 1.83 -2.67
C HIS A 109 6.63 1.12 -3.96
N ALA A 110 6.89 1.86 -5.04
CA ALA A 110 7.10 1.26 -6.36
C ALA A 110 8.46 0.54 -6.52
N GLY A 111 9.40 0.77 -5.61
CA GLY A 111 10.72 0.14 -5.63
C GLY A 111 11.47 0.44 -6.92
N MET A 112 12.00 -0.59 -7.58
CA MET A 112 12.75 -0.43 -8.84
C MET A 112 11.93 0.16 -9.99
N PHE A 113 10.60 0.29 -9.85
CA PHE A 113 9.73 0.91 -10.84
C PHE A 113 9.28 2.32 -10.48
N SER A 114 9.95 2.99 -9.54
CA SER A 114 9.70 4.39 -9.13
C SER A 114 10.07 5.39 -10.24
N SER A 115 9.37 5.29 -11.39
CA SER A 115 9.71 6.06 -12.59
C SER A 115 9.49 7.56 -12.44
N GLN A 116 8.53 7.99 -11.64
CA GLN A 116 8.31 9.40 -11.36
C GLN A 116 9.45 9.96 -10.50
N SER A 117 9.83 9.25 -9.43
CA SER A 117 10.98 9.61 -8.59
C SER A 117 12.27 9.71 -9.42
N TYR A 118 12.49 8.76 -10.33
CA TYR A 118 13.68 8.73 -11.18
C TYR A 118 13.78 9.96 -12.11
N ILE A 119 12.69 10.34 -12.80
CA ILE A 119 12.71 11.51 -13.70
C ILE A 119 12.81 12.85 -12.95
N GLU A 120 12.43 12.88 -11.68
CA GLU A 120 12.61 14.01 -10.78
C GLU A 120 14.04 14.10 -10.23
N GLY A 121 14.90 13.14 -10.59
CA GLY A 121 16.32 13.12 -10.21
C GLY A 121 16.60 12.49 -8.84
N HIS A 122 15.62 11.80 -8.26
CA HIS A 122 15.79 11.09 -7.00
C HIS A 122 16.45 9.72 -7.20
N GLN A 123 17.16 9.25 -6.18
CA GLN A 123 17.74 7.92 -6.19
C GLN A 123 16.63 6.85 -6.15
N VAL A 124 16.71 5.89 -7.06
CA VAL A 124 15.85 4.70 -7.07
C VAL A 124 16.73 3.47 -6.87
N TRP A 125 16.29 2.56 -6.02
CA TRP A 125 17.00 1.32 -5.71
C TRP A 125 16.23 0.10 -6.18
N ALA A 126 16.95 -0.98 -6.40
CA ALA A 126 16.41 -2.32 -6.59
C ALA A 126 16.85 -3.24 -5.43
N PRO A 127 16.23 -4.42 -5.22
CA PRO A 127 16.74 -5.38 -4.24
C PRO A 127 18.19 -5.78 -4.50
N SER A 128 18.61 -5.83 -5.77
CA SER A 128 19.98 -6.12 -6.23
C SER A 128 20.31 -5.25 -7.42
N ASP A 129 21.59 -4.99 -7.65
CA ASP A 129 22.06 -4.25 -8.83
C ASP A 129 21.40 -4.77 -10.10
N THR A 130 20.79 -3.89 -10.85
CA THR A 130 20.06 -4.25 -12.06
C THR A 130 20.07 -3.16 -13.11
N VAL A 131 19.94 -3.55 -14.38
CA VAL A 131 19.61 -2.66 -15.48
C VAL A 131 18.18 -2.94 -15.89
N ILE A 132 17.33 -1.94 -15.83
CA ILE A 132 15.91 -2.11 -16.22
C ILE A 132 15.83 -2.36 -17.72
N GLN A 133 15.20 -3.47 -18.08
CA GLN A 133 14.83 -3.80 -19.45
C GLN A 133 13.33 -3.98 -19.52
N THR A 134 12.65 -3.19 -20.32
CA THR A 134 11.21 -3.27 -20.46
C THR A 134 10.78 -2.93 -21.88
N ASP A 135 9.91 -3.75 -22.44
CA ASP A 135 9.21 -3.51 -23.69
C ASP A 135 7.87 -2.78 -23.45
N SER A 136 7.60 -2.39 -22.21
CA SER A 136 6.36 -1.74 -21.83
C SER A 136 6.28 -0.32 -22.32
N ASP A 137 5.13 0.11 -22.80
CA ASP A 137 4.74 1.49 -23.09
C ASP A 137 4.25 2.26 -21.84
N LYS A 138 4.25 1.60 -20.68
CA LYS A 138 3.82 2.14 -19.38
C LYS A 138 4.88 3.07 -18.76
N ALA A 139 4.58 3.59 -17.58
CA ALA A 139 5.46 4.49 -16.83
C ALA A 139 6.88 3.90 -16.64
N SER A 140 7.00 2.59 -16.45
CA SER A 140 8.28 1.87 -16.35
C SER A 140 9.17 1.99 -17.59
N ALA A 141 8.62 2.32 -18.77
CA ALA A 141 9.41 2.57 -19.99
C ALA A 141 10.40 3.73 -19.81
N ARG A 142 10.11 4.65 -18.89
CA ARG A 142 11.00 5.78 -18.56
C ARG A 142 12.29 5.35 -17.88
N LEU A 143 12.32 4.13 -17.31
CA LEU A 143 13.48 3.54 -16.67
C LEU A 143 14.29 2.63 -17.61
N ASN A 144 13.84 2.42 -18.85
CA ASN A 144 14.51 1.50 -19.77
C ASN A 144 15.98 1.88 -20.01
N GLY A 145 16.88 0.95 -19.75
CA GLY A 145 18.33 1.15 -19.78
C GLY A 145 18.93 1.78 -18.51
N ALA A 146 18.11 2.18 -17.53
CA ALA A 146 18.62 2.72 -16.28
C ALA A 146 19.31 1.64 -15.45
N PHE A 147 20.52 1.94 -14.93
CA PHE A 147 21.13 1.15 -13.87
C PHE A 147 20.57 1.59 -12.52
N LEU A 148 20.07 0.63 -11.75
CA LEU A 148 19.60 0.84 -10.39
C LEU A 148 20.48 0.04 -9.44
N PRO A 149 21.12 0.71 -8.45
CA PRO A 149 21.96 0.03 -7.47
C PRO A 149 21.13 -0.77 -6.48
N GLU A 150 21.78 -1.75 -5.87
CA GLU A 150 21.24 -2.51 -4.74
C GLU A 150 20.87 -1.56 -3.59
N MET A 151 19.68 -1.76 -3.02
CA MET A 151 19.16 -0.98 -1.90
C MET A 151 20.04 -1.23 -0.65
N PRO A 152 20.69 -0.19 -0.08
CA PRO A 152 21.49 -0.35 1.14
C PRO A 152 20.62 -0.80 2.32
N GLU A 153 21.22 -1.51 3.28
CA GLU A 153 20.47 -1.95 4.47
C GLU A 153 19.88 -0.78 5.26
N GLU A 154 20.56 0.34 5.33
CA GLU A 154 20.07 1.55 5.98
C GLU A 154 18.74 2.01 5.36
N GLU A 155 18.63 1.99 4.03
CA GLU A 155 17.41 2.36 3.32
C GLU A 155 16.29 1.32 3.46
N ILE A 156 16.64 0.04 3.57
CA ILE A 156 15.65 -1.01 3.90
C ILE A 156 15.03 -0.72 5.27
N LEU A 157 15.87 -0.43 6.28
CA LEU A 157 15.41 -0.12 7.63
C LEU A 157 14.63 1.19 7.69
N ASN A 158 15.06 2.22 6.98
CA ASN A 158 14.35 3.48 6.83
C ASN A 158 12.96 3.26 6.21
N THR A 159 12.89 2.45 5.14
CA THR A 159 11.62 2.15 4.47
C THR A 159 10.65 1.38 5.37
N ILE A 160 11.14 0.47 6.23
CA ILE A 160 10.32 -0.19 7.25
C ILE A 160 9.67 0.85 8.18
N GLU A 161 10.44 1.85 8.61
CA GLU A 161 9.91 2.92 9.45
C GLU A 161 8.89 3.79 8.69
N LEU A 162 9.12 4.11 7.41
CA LEU A 162 8.15 4.86 6.58
C LEU A 162 6.81 4.12 6.47
N TYR A 163 6.81 2.80 6.27
CA TYR A 163 5.57 2.00 6.32
C TYR A 163 4.85 2.13 7.65
N ALA A 164 5.58 2.06 8.76
CA ALA A 164 4.99 2.13 10.09
C ALA A 164 4.42 3.52 10.41
N GLN A 165 5.13 4.58 10.02
CA GLN A 165 4.66 5.96 10.20
C GLN A 165 3.46 6.27 9.30
N ALA A 166 3.45 5.79 8.05
CA ALA A 166 2.29 5.87 7.18
C ALA A 166 1.07 5.17 7.80
N ALA A 167 1.25 3.94 8.32
CA ALA A 167 0.19 3.22 9.02
C ALA A 167 -0.32 3.98 10.25
N LYS A 168 0.58 4.66 10.98
CA LYS A 168 0.20 5.49 12.13
C LYS A 168 -0.66 6.68 11.72
N ARG A 169 -0.28 7.40 10.65
CA ARG A 169 -1.06 8.53 10.13
C ARG A 169 -2.45 8.11 9.70
N VAL A 170 -2.58 7.00 8.97
CA VAL A 170 -3.90 6.52 8.55
C VAL A 170 -4.73 5.99 9.72
N GLN A 171 -4.10 5.42 10.75
CA GLN A 171 -4.79 5.08 12.01
C GLN A 171 -5.37 6.34 12.67
N LEU A 172 -4.61 7.44 12.74
CA LEU A 172 -5.05 8.72 13.27
C LEU A 172 -6.20 9.32 12.44
N ALA A 173 -6.19 9.09 11.12
CA ALA A 173 -7.28 9.47 10.22
C ALA A 173 -8.54 8.60 10.35
N GLY A 174 -8.57 7.59 11.23
CA GLY A 174 -9.76 6.77 11.48
C GLY A 174 -9.85 5.49 10.68
N PHE A 175 -8.81 5.13 9.90
CA PHE A 175 -8.72 3.80 9.30
C PHE A 175 -8.42 2.76 10.37
N LYS A 176 -8.97 1.57 10.21
CA LYS A 176 -8.79 0.45 11.17
C LYS A 176 -7.92 -0.66 10.61
N MET A 177 -7.51 -0.53 9.37
CA MET A 177 -6.80 -1.54 8.62
C MET A 177 -5.89 -0.87 7.58
N VAL A 178 -4.76 -1.50 7.30
CA VAL A 178 -3.94 -1.23 6.11
C VAL A 178 -3.81 -2.51 5.29
N LEU A 179 -3.64 -2.34 3.98
CA LEU A 179 -3.23 -3.41 3.07
C LEU A 179 -1.79 -3.12 2.65
N LEU A 180 -0.91 -4.10 2.74
CA LEU A 180 0.45 -3.98 2.23
C LEU A 180 0.49 -4.47 0.79
N HIS A 181 0.92 -3.61 -0.14
CA HIS A 181 1.00 -4.02 -1.54
C HIS A 181 2.17 -4.98 -1.77
N GLY A 182 1.91 -6.27 -1.59
CA GLY A 182 2.87 -7.36 -1.77
C GLY A 182 2.82 -8.03 -3.15
N GLY A 183 2.19 -7.40 -4.14
CA GLY A 183 1.99 -7.93 -5.50
C GLY A 183 2.54 -7.03 -6.61
N HIS A 184 2.17 -7.33 -7.86
CA HIS A 184 2.38 -6.56 -9.08
C HIS A 184 3.83 -6.14 -9.40
N GLY A 185 4.82 -6.71 -8.72
CA GLY A 185 6.22 -6.32 -8.91
C GLY A 185 6.65 -5.07 -8.14
N TRP A 186 5.87 -4.61 -7.15
CA TRP A 186 6.25 -3.49 -6.29
C TRP A 186 7.26 -3.90 -5.22
N LEU A 187 7.76 -2.97 -4.43
CA LEU A 187 8.92 -3.13 -3.57
C LEU A 187 8.92 -4.42 -2.73
N LEU A 188 7.85 -4.70 -1.99
CA LEU A 188 7.77 -5.92 -1.16
C LEU A 188 7.83 -7.19 -2.01
N HIS A 189 7.12 -7.21 -3.15
CA HIS A 189 7.19 -8.33 -4.10
C HIS A 189 8.61 -8.48 -4.69
N GLN A 190 9.27 -7.36 -5.02
CA GLN A 190 10.63 -7.38 -5.55
C GLN A 190 11.61 -8.06 -4.58
N PHE A 191 11.50 -7.78 -3.28
CA PHE A 191 12.33 -8.44 -2.26
C PHE A 191 11.99 -9.92 -2.08
N MET A 192 10.72 -10.31 -2.18
CA MET A 192 10.29 -11.71 -2.05
C MET A 192 10.65 -12.56 -3.26
N SER A 193 10.75 -11.96 -4.45
CA SER A 193 10.98 -12.67 -5.70
C SER A 193 12.45 -13.00 -5.93
N PRO A 194 12.82 -14.28 -6.21
CA PRO A 194 14.17 -14.62 -6.61
C PRO A 194 14.55 -14.12 -8.02
N LEU A 195 13.58 -13.59 -8.78
CA LEU A 195 13.83 -12.99 -10.10
C LEU A 195 14.46 -11.60 -10.01
N THR A 196 14.24 -10.90 -8.90
CA THR A 196 14.71 -9.53 -8.68
C THR A 196 15.64 -9.40 -7.50
N ASN A 197 15.57 -10.34 -6.54
CA ASN A 197 16.39 -10.35 -5.34
C ASN A 197 17.45 -11.45 -5.44
N HIS A 198 18.68 -11.06 -5.80
CA HIS A 198 19.86 -11.91 -5.90
C HIS A 198 20.83 -11.71 -4.73
N ARG A 199 20.39 -11.03 -3.66
CA ARG A 199 21.21 -10.76 -2.48
C ARG A 199 21.69 -12.03 -1.80
N THR A 200 22.90 -11.94 -1.21
CA THR A 200 23.51 -13.03 -0.43
C THR A 200 23.57 -12.74 1.06
N ASP A 201 23.07 -11.57 1.47
CA ASP A 201 22.97 -11.15 2.87
C ASP A 201 21.66 -11.64 3.51
N ARG A 202 21.33 -11.10 4.70
CA ARG A 202 20.12 -11.47 5.44
C ARG A 202 18.79 -11.08 4.76
N TRP A 203 18.83 -10.32 3.67
CA TRP A 203 17.67 -9.87 2.92
C TRP A 203 17.40 -10.69 1.66
N GLY A 204 18.27 -11.67 1.34
CA GLY A 204 18.20 -12.47 0.13
C GLY A 204 18.55 -13.94 0.34
N GLY A 205 18.63 -14.70 -0.77
CA GLY A 205 18.91 -16.14 -0.77
C GLY A 205 17.69 -16.98 -0.42
N SER A 206 17.55 -17.40 0.84
CA SER A 206 16.43 -18.24 1.28
C SER A 206 15.08 -17.51 1.21
N ALA A 207 13.98 -18.27 1.09
CA ALA A 207 12.62 -17.70 1.14
C ALA A 207 12.37 -16.91 2.43
N GLU A 208 12.88 -17.40 3.55
CA GLU A 208 12.79 -16.74 4.85
C GLU A 208 13.48 -15.35 4.82
N ASN A 209 14.69 -15.28 4.28
CA ASN A 209 15.41 -14.01 4.16
C ASN A 209 14.72 -13.05 3.20
N ARG A 210 14.23 -13.52 2.06
CA ARG A 210 13.50 -12.67 1.10
C ARG A 210 12.19 -12.12 1.66
N CYS A 211 11.51 -12.87 2.53
CA CYS A 211 10.28 -12.41 3.20
C CYS A 211 10.58 -11.52 4.43
N ARG A 212 11.80 -11.47 4.91
CA ARG A 212 12.19 -10.75 6.14
C ARG A 212 11.75 -9.29 6.12
N PHE A 213 11.93 -8.60 5.00
CA PHE A 213 11.52 -7.20 4.86
C PHE A 213 10.02 -7.05 5.14
N ALA A 214 9.16 -7.81 4.46
CA ALA A 214 7.71 -7.74 4.64
C ALA A 214 7.29 -8.10 6.09
N VAL A 215 7.93 -9.11 6.69
CA VAL A 215 7.67 -9.49 8.09
C VAL A 215 8.03 -8.35 9.04
N MET A 216 9.20 -7.73 8.87
CA MET A 216 9.63 -6.59 9.71
C MET A 216 8.73 -5.38 9.54
N VAL A 217 8.19 -5.12 8.34
CA VAL A 217 7.17 -4.08 8.13
C VAL A 217 5.92 -4.38 8.96
N CYS A 218 5.42 -5.62 8.91
CA CYS A 218 4.25 -6.03 9.72
C CYS A 218 4.50 -5.84 11.22
N ASP A 219 5.65 -6.32 11.70
CA ASP A 219 6.02 -6.23 13.11
C ASP A 219 6.11 -4.75 13.55
N ARG A 220 6.77 -3.92 12.76
CA ARG A 220 6.94 -2.50 13.08
C ARG A 220 5.60 -1.75 13.08
N ILE A 221 4.71 -2.03 12.13
CA ILE A 221 3.34 -1.48 12.15
C ILE A 221 2.61 -1.90 13.44
N LYS A 222 2.72 -3.17 13.85
CA LYS A 222 2.10 -3.66 15.10
C LYS A 222 2.67 -3.00 16.36
N GLU A 223 3.97 -2.68 16.36
CA GLU A 223 4.59 -1.94 17.46
C GLU A 223 4.04 -0.52 17.58
N VAL A 224 3.91 0.20 16.46
CA VAL A 224 3.52 1.62 16.40
C VAL A 224 2.00 1.81 16.53
N CYS A 225 1.22 0.97 15.85
CA CYS A 225 -0.24 1.08 15.80
C CYS A 225 -0.96 0.21 16.85
N GLY A 226 -0.24 -0.70 17.50
CA GLY A 226 -0.80 -1.65 18.45
C GLY A 226 -1.21 -2.99 17.80
N LYS A 227 -1.17 -4.06 18.60
CA LYS A 227 -1.36 -5.43 18.13
C LYS A 227 -2.71 -5.71 17.46
N ASN A 228 -3.72 -4.90 17.77
CA ASN A 228 -5.09 -5.04 17.24
C ASN A 228 -5.31 -4.29 15.92
N PHE A 229 -4.38 -3.45 15.49
CA PHE A 229 -4.48 -2.78 14.19
C PHE A 229 -4.36 -3.83 13.08
N MET A 230 -5.32 -3.85 12.16
CA MET A 230 -5.39 -4.92 11.14
C MET A 230 -4.43 -4.64 9.99
N ILE A 231 -3.80 -5.71 9.50
CA ILE A 231 -2.94 -5.72 8.31
C ILE A 231 -3.44 -6.82 7.39
N ASP A 232 -3.62 -6.51 6.13
CA ASP A 232 -3.96 -7.40 5.02
C ASP A 232 -2.78 -7.50 4.05
#